data_15c5fc7ae4a42131bdf6985e68ed2957
#
_entry.id   15c5fc7ae4a42131bdf6985e68ed2957
#
_cell.length_a   1.000
_cell.length_b   1.000
_cell.length_c   1.000
_cell.angle_alpha   90.00
_cell.angle_beta   90.00
_cell.angle_gamma   90.00
#
_symmetry.space_group_name_H-M   'P 1'
#
loop_
_entity.id
_entity.type
_entity.pdbx_description
1 polymer ?
#
loop_
_entity_poly.entity_id
_entity_poly.type
_entity_poly.pdbx_seq_one_letter_code
_entity_poly.pdbx_strand_id
1 'polypeptide(L)'
;ISRNYPHKEKFTHVIGYVSQANEDDIDKNESIKKNFVPGLKVGKIGLEKTLEDELIGSNDIERYEVNAYGRRISQLEFQKGQKGKTHRLTIDTEVQKLAAELLKDKAGSICVMDIYSGEVIAMHSSPSFDPNLFVFGISQDDWQIIRNDPMKPLVNKTLQGKYSPGSTIKPLVALSALENGIINTNFTVECTGKTEMYDQTYHCWKKKGHGFVSLRNAMKQSCDTYFYEIARRLG
;
A
#
# COMPACT_ATOMS: atom_id res chain seq x y z
N ILE A 1 -6.99 20.31 -17.09
CA ILE A 1 -7.16 18.87 -17.40
C ILE A 1 -7.65 18.20 -16.14
N SER A 2 -8.77 17.44 -16.23
CA SER A 2 -9.30 16.69 -15.09
C SER A 2 -8.78 15.25 -15.12
N ARG A 3 -8.45 14.70 -13.94
CA ARG A 3 -8.15 13.27 -13.78
C ARG A 3 -9.45 12.47 -13.88
N ASN A 4 -9.36 11.28 -14.45
CA ASN A 4 -10.41 10.28 -14.46
C ASN A 4 -9.84 8.93 -14.12
N TYR A 5 -10.48 8.23 -13.18
CA TYR A 5 -10.06 6.93 -12.67
C TYR A 5 -11.05 5.85 -13.14
N PRO A 6 -10.84 5.24 -14.32
CA PRO A 6 -11.82 4.34 -14.94
C PRO A 6 -12.02 3.04 -14.14
N HIS A 7 -11.03 2.63 -13.38
CA HIS A 7 -11.09 1.42 -12.56
C HIS A 7 -11.56 1.65 -11.11
N LYS A 8 -11.88 2.90 -10.76
CA LYS A 8 -12.48 3.30 -9.48
C LYS A 8 -11.76 2.70 -8.28
N GLU A 9 -12.50 2.18 -7.31
CA GLU A 9 -12.02 1.61 -6.06
C GLU A 9 -10.99 0.49 -6.20
N LYS A 10 -10.95 -0.20 -7.36
CA LYS A 10 -10.04 -1.33 -7.57
C LYS A 10 -8.56 -0.93 -7.60
N PHE A 11 -8.24 0.32 -7.94
CA PHE A 11 -6.89 0.82 -8.09
C PHE A 11 -6.53 1.97 -7.14
N THR A 12 -7.47 2.45 -6.33
CA THR A 12 -7.30 3.66 -5.52
C THR A 12 -6.06 3.63 -4.63
N HIS A 13 -5.80 2.52 -3.95
CA HIS A 13 -4.65 2.43 -3.05
C HIS A 13 -3.30 2.32 -3.76
N VAL A 14 -3.27 2.00 -5.04
CA VAL A 14 -2.06 2.01 -5.89
C VAL A 14 -1.88 3.39 -6.50
N ILE A 15 -2.88 3.83 -7.27
CA ILE A 15 -2.79 5.07 -8.03
C ILE A 15 -2.94 6.29 -7.12
N GLY A 16 -3.85 6.22 -6.17
CA GLY A 16 -4.22 7.37 -5.35
C GLY A 16 -5.31 8.21 -5.99
N TYR A 17 -5.37 9.47 -5.59
CA TYR A 17 -6.29 10.46 -6.15
C TYR A 17 -5.68 11.86 -6.11
N VAL A 18 -6.22 12.73 -6.95
CA VAL A 18 -5.94 14.16 -6.91
C VAL A 18 -7.09 14.93 -6.25
N SER A 19 -6.74 16.01 -5.58
CA SER A 19 -7.68 16.99 -5.03
C SER A 19 -7.07 18.38 -5.13
N GLN A 20 -7.84 19.42 -4.86
CA GLN A 20 -7.36 20.80 -4.90
C GLN A 20 -6.13 20.97 -3.98
N ALA A 21 -5.11 21.67 -4.50
CA ALA A 21 -3.91 22.01 -3.74
C ALA A 21 -4.28 22.88 -2.54
N ASN A 22 -3.72 22.57 -1.38
CA ASN A 22 -3.78 23.40 -0.18
C ASN A 22 -2.43 24.10 0.04
N GLU A 23 -2.35 24.96 1.06
CA GLU A 23 -1.12 25.71 1.39
C GLU A 23 0.05 24.76 1.67
N ASP A 24 -0.18 23.70 2.40
CA ASP A 24 0.82 22.68 2.73
C ASP A 24 1.42 22.01 1.49
N ASP A 25 0.60 21.74 0.46
CA ASP A 25 1.07 21.13 -0.80
C ASP A 25 1.96 22.11 -1.56
N ILE A 26 1.59 23.39 -1.57
CA ILE A 26 2.32 24.45 -2.26
C ILE A 26 3.67 24.71 -1.58
N ASP A 27 3.69 24.74 -0.25
CA ASP A 27 4.91 25.06 0.52
C ASP A 27 5.94 23.91 0.49
N LYS A 28 5.47 22.66 0.38
CA LYS A 28 6.33 21.48 0.45
C LYS A 28 6.84 20.99 -0.91
N ASN A 29 6.29 21.49 -2.02
CA ASN A 29 6.66 21.03 -3.35
C ASN A 29 6.89 22.18 -4.32
N GLU A 30 8.15 22.38 -4.75
CA GLU A 30 8.55 23.46 -5.64
C GLU A 30 7.90 23.35 -7.03
N SER A 31 7.64 22.15 -7.53
CA SER A 31 6.96 21.95 -8.83
C SER A 31 5.51 22.40 -8.75
N ILE A 32 4.82 22.12 -7.65
CA ILE A 32 3.46 22.59 -7.39
C ILE A 32 3.45 24.11 -7.29
N LYS A 33 4.37 24.67 -6.50
CA LYS A 33 4.50 26.12 -6.31
C LYS A 33 4.74 26.87 -7.63
N LYS A 34 5.66 26.37 -8.46
CA LYS A 34 5.98 26.92 -9.77
C LYS A 34 4.81 26.89 -10.75
N ASN A 35 4.00 25.83 -10.71
CA ASN A 35 2.88 25.63 -11.62
C ASN A 35 1.53 26.02 -11.01
N PHE A 36 1.55 26.66 -9.84
CA PHE A 36 0.32 26.99 -9.12
C PHE A 36 -0.59 27.94 -9.91
N VAL A 37 -1.81 27.52 -10.06
CA VAL A 37 -2.94 28.32 -10.54
C VAL A 37 -4.15 28.02 -9.66
N PRO A 38 -5.09 28.97 -9.48
CA PRO A 38 -6.32 28.71 -8.73
C PRO A 38 -7.05 27.47 -9.25
N GLY A 39 -7.36 26.54 -8.36
CA GLY A 39 -8.00 25.26 -8.72
C GLY A 39 -7.05 24.17 -9.20
N LEU A 40 -5.73 24.36 -9.10
CA LEU A 40 -4.75 23.31 -9.37
C LEU A 40 -5.07 22.08 -8.53
N LYS A 41 -5.06 20.91 -9.18
CA LYS A 41 -5.23 19.62 -8.51
C LYS A 41 -3.89 18.91 -8.41
N VAL A 42 -3.62 18.34 -7.24
CA VAL A 42 -2.37 17.67 -6.91
C VAL A 42 -2.63 16.31 -6.30
N GLY A 43 -1.70 15.39 -6.43
CA GLY A 43 -1.77 14.05 -5.86
C GLY A 43 -1.75 14.08 -4.33
N LYS A 44 -2.69 13.40 -3.70
CA LYS A 44 -2.82 13.35 -2.23
C LYS A 44 -2.25 12.08 -1.63
N ILE A 45 -2.38 10.97 -2.32
CA ILE A 45 -1.86 9.67 -1.90
C ILE A 45 -1.41 8.86 -3.13
N GLY A 46 -0.76 7.71 -2.89
CA GLY A 46 -0.37 6.75 -3.93
C GLY A 46 0.59 7.34 -4.96
N LEU A 47 0.55 6.77 -6.16
CA LEU A 47 1.43 7.18 -7.26
C LEU A 47 1.16 8.60 -7.74
N GLU A 48 -0.08 9.09 -7.68
CA GLU A 48 -0.39 10.49 -7.98
C GLU A 48 0.44 11.44 -7.13
N LYS A 49 0.62 11.14 -5.83
CA LYS A 49 1.46 11.94 -4.94
C LYS A 49 2.96 11.70 -5.16
N THR A 50 3.36 10.44 -5.28
CA THR A 50 4.78 10.09 -5.36
C THR A 50 5.43 10.55 -6.65
N LEU A 51 4.66 10.56 -7.75
CA LEU A 51 5.11 10.96 -9.08
C LEU A 51 4.61 12.35 -9.48
N GLU A 52 4.15 13.19 -8.53
CA GLU A 52 3.58 14.50 -8.79
C GLU A 52 4.45 15.35 -9.71
N ASP A 53 5.75 15.44 -9.43
CA ASP A 53 6.70 16.24 -10.21
C ASP A 53 6.80 15.81 -11.67
N GLU A 54 6.53 14.55 -11.95
CA GLU A 54 6.55 14.01 -13.32
C GLU A 54 5.18 14.10 -13.99
N LEU A 55 4.10 14.02 -13.20
CA LEU A 55 2.73 14.00 -13.69
C LEU A 55 2.13 15.39 -13.91
N ILE A 56 2.61 16.41 -13.17
CA ILE A 56 2.02 17.75 -13.19
C ILE A 56 2.23 18.47 -14.53
N GLY A 57 3.38 18.26 -15.20
CA GLY A 57 3.74 18.99 -16.40
C GLY A 57 4.00 20.48 -16.15
N SER A 58 3.75 21.34 -17.13
CA SER A 58 3.82 22.79 -17.00
C SER A 58 2.67 23.48 -17.74
N ASN A 59 2.28 24.64 -17.22
CA ASN A 59 1.19 25.42 -17.81
C ASN A 59 1.63 26.21 -19.05
N ASP A 60 0.69 26.49 -19.95
CA ASP A 60 0.88 27.53 -20.96
C ASP A 60 0.97 28.89 -20.26
N ILE A 61 1.93 29.71 -20.67
CA ILE A 61 2.10 31.08 -20.15
C ILE A 61 1.90 32.04 -21.30
N GLU A 62 0.92 32.93 -21.15
CA GLU A 62 0.68 34.02 -22.08
C GLU A 62 0.85 35.35 -21.40
N ARG A 63 1.66 36.23 -21.99
CA ARG A 63 1.86 37.59 -21.53
C ARG A 63 1.21 38.56 -22.52
N TYR A 64 0.39 39.45 -21.99
CA TYR A 64 -0.30 40.47 -22.77
C TYR A 64 0.06 41.86 -22.26
N GLU A 65 0.21 42.78 -23.21
CA GLU A 65 0.15 44.20 -22.89
C GLU A 65 -1.32 44.61 -22.66
N VAL A 66 -1.58 45.34 -21.60
CA VAL A 66 -2.93 45.81 -21.27
C VAL A 66 -2.95 47.35 -21.17
N ASN A 67 -4.07 47.96 -21.56
CA ASN A 67 -4.26 49.38 -21.36
C ASN A 67 -4.64 49.72 -19.89
N ALA A 68 -4.80 51.04 -19.59
CA ALA A 68 -5.17 51.51 -18.26
C ALA A 68 -6.52 50.95 -17.73
N TYR A 69 -7.34 50.37 -18.60
CA TYR A 69 -8.64 49.77 -18.29
C TYR A 69 -8.55 48.21 -18.20
N GLY A 70 -7.34 47.62 -18.25
CA GLY A 70 -7.14 46.19 -18.19
C GLY A 70 -7.50 45.43 -19.49
N ARG A 71 -7.76 46.10 -20.62
CA ARG A 71 -8.03 45.46 -21.91
C ARG A 71 -6.72 45.07 -22.57
N ARG A 72 -6.68 43.82 -23.11
CA ARG A 72 -5.54 43.29 -23.86
C ARG A 72 -5.34 44.07 -25.15
N ILE A 73 -4.13 44.60 -25.36
CA ILE A 73 -3.75 45.36 -26.59
C ILE A 73 -2.99 44.45 -27.55
N SER A 74 -1.93 43.82 -27.07
CA SER A 74 -1.07 42.97 -27.86
C SER A 74 -0.58 41.77 -27.05
N GLN A 75 -0.29 40.65 -27.72
CA GLN A 75 0.36 39.50 -27.10
C GLN A 75 1.87 39.72 -27.18
N LEU A 76 2.52 39.75 -26.02
CA LEU A 76 3.97 39.95 -25.90
C LEU A 76 4.73 38.63 -26.00
N GLU A 77 4.23 37.58 -25.36
CA GLU A 77 4.93 36.31 -25.28
C GLU A 77 3.92 35.16 -25.14
N PHE A 78 4.22 34.05 -25.78
CA PHE A 78 3.53 32.77 -25.56
C PHE A 78 4.56 31.67 -25.33
N GLN A 79 4.52 31.05 -24.16
CA GLN A 79 5.31 29.88 -23.83
C GLN A 79 4.38 28.70 -23.67
N LYS A 80 4.54 27.70 -24.58
CA LYS A 80 3.75 26.50 -24.55
C LYS A 80 4.16 25.60 -23.36
N GLY A 81 3.21 25.18 -22.58
CA GLY A 81 3.40 24.21 -21.51
C GLY A 81 3.67 22.80 -22.04
N GLN A 82 4.15 21.96 -21.16
CA GLN A 82 4.43 20.55 -21.45
C GLN A 82 3.47 19.66 -20.68
N LYS A 83 2.99 18.61 -21.34
CA LYS A 83 2.20 17.57 -20.66
C LYS A 83 3.08 16.81 -19.70
N GLY A 84 2.50 16.36 -18.57
CA GLY A 84 3.15 15.44 -17.66
C GLY A 84 3.52 14.12 -18.36
N LYS A 85 4.46 13.42 -17.78
CA LYS A 85 4.94 12.13 -18.31
C LYS A 85 3.88 11.06 -18.20
N THR A 86 3.94 10.09 -19.09
CA THR A 86 3.15 8.86 -19.02
C THR A 86 3.96 7.77 -18.35
N HIS A 87 3.40 7.13 -17.33
CA HIS A 87 4.00 6.02 -16.62
C HIS A 87 3.30 4.72 -16.94
N ARG A 88 4.08 3.68 -17.19
CA ARG A 88 3.59 2.31 -17.29
C ARG A 88 3.92 1.57 -16.01
N LEU A 89 2.91 0.97 -15.40
CA LEU A 89 3.04 0.19 -14.17
C LEU A 89 3.21 -1.30 -14.51
N THR A 90 3.76 -2.05 -13.56
CA THR A 90 3.86 -3.51 -13.61
C THR A 90 2.54 -4.19 -13.21
N ILE A 91 1.56 -3.41 -12.73
CA ILE A 91 0.26 -3.93 -12.31
C ILE A 91 -0.49 -4.53 -13.51
N ASP A 92 -0.81 -5.82 -13.41
CA ASP A 92 -1.72 -6.49 -14.33
C ASP A 92 -3.16 -6.16 -13.96
N THR A 93 -3.88 -5.60 -14.93
CA THR A 93 -5.25 -5.11 -14.71
C THR A 93 -6.22 -6.23 -14.36
N GLU A 94 -6.07 -7.40 -14.94
CA GLU A 94 -7.00 -8.52 -14.70
C GLU A 94 -6.72 -9.18 -13.34
N VAL A 95 -5.45 -9.36 -12.98
CA VAL A 95 -5.07 -9.86 -11.65
C VAL A 95 -5.50 -8.89 -10.54
N GLN A 96 -5.35 -7.59 -10.77
CA GLN A 96 -5.80 -6.54 -9.84
C GLN A 96 -7.33 -6.57 -9.65
N LYS A 97 -8.10 -6.71 -10.73
CA LYS A 97 -9.56 -6.83 -10.67
C LYS A 97 -9.98 -8.10 -9.93
N LEU A 98 -9.32 -9.22 -10.21
CA LEU A 98 -9.58 -10.49 -9.52
C LEU A 98 -9.30 -10.37 -8.02
N ALA A 99 -8.18 -9.74 -7.63
CA ALA A 99 -7.87 -9.48 -6.22
C ALA A 99 -8.97 -8.65 -5.52
N ALA A 100 -9.51 -7.65 -6.22
CA ALA A 100 -10.62 -6.85 -5.71
C ALA A 100 -11.91 -7.68 -5.53
N GLU A 101 -12.21 -8.55 -6.48
CA GLU A 101 -13.40 -9.42 -6.42
C GLU A 101 -13.30 -10.46 -5.30
N LEU A 102 -12.13 -11.07 -5.10
CA LEU A 102 -11.91 -12.06 -4.04
C LEU A 102 -12.00 -11.46 -2.62
N LEU A 103 -11.70 -10.18 -2.49
CA LEU A 103 -11.81 -9.44 -1.22
C LEU A 103 -13.14 -8.67 -1.07
N LYS A 104 -14.07 -8.82 -2.00
CA LYS A 104 -15.36 -8.16 -1.88
C LYS A 104 -16.01 -8.49 -0.52
N ASP A 105 -16.54 -7.46 0.14
CA ASP A 105 -17.19 -7.53 1.46
C ASP A 105 -16.29 -8.01 2.62
N LYS A 106 -14.97 -7.98 2.42
CA LYS A 106 -13.99 -8.36 3.45
C LYS A 106 -12.99 -7.23 3.69
N ALA A 107 -12.54 -7.09 4.93
CA ALA A 107 -11.40 -6.24 5.26
C ALA A 107 -10.10 -7.03 5.14
N GLY A 108 -9.20 -6.59 4.28
CA GLY A 108 -7.93 -7.28 4.06
C GLY A 108 -7.15 -6.72 2.88
N SER A 109 -6.09 -7.42 2.51
CA SER A 109 -5.27 -7.05 1.36
C SER A 109 -4.71 -8.26 0.62
N ILE A 110 -4.48 -8.09 -0.69
CA ILE A 110 -3.78 -9.03 -1.54
C ILE A 110 -2.61 -8.29 -2.19
N CYS A 111 -1.42 -8.88 -2.11
CA CYS A 111 -0.25 -8.44 -2.84
C CYS A 111 0.30 -9.63 -3.64
N VAL A 112 0.49 -9.45 -4.94
CA VAL A 112 1.09 -10.42 -5.84
C VAL A 112 2.37 -9.81 -6.40
N MET A 113 3.49 -10.50 -6.19
CA MET A 113 4.81 -10.04 -6.59
C MET A 113 5.53 -11.13 -7.38
N ASP A 114 6.21 -10.75 -8.44
CA ASP A 114 7.14 -11.64 -9.14
C ASP A 114 8.38 -11.86 -8.27
N ILE A 115 8.71 -13.13 -8.01
CA ILE A 115 9.81 -13.48 -7.09
C ILE A 115 11.20 -13.29 -7.69
N TYR A 116 11.31 -13.14 -9.00
CA TYR A 116 12.58 -12.98 -9.70
C TYR A 116 12.90 -11.51 -9.96
N SER A 117 11.91 -10.73 -10.43
CA SER A 117 12.09 -9.32 -10.75
C SER A 117 11.78 -8.38 -9.58
N GLY A 118 10.95 -8.84 -8.62
CA GLY A 118 10.41 -8.00 -7.56
C GLY A 118 9.27 -7.10 -8.01
N GLU A 119 8.80 -7.23 -9.24
CA GLU A 119 7.69 -6.44 -9.78
C GLU A 119 6.38 -6.76 -9.08
N VAL A 120 5.65 -5.71 -8.70
CA VAL A 120 4.31 -5.84 -8.11
C VAL A 120 3.29 -6.01 -9.23
N ILE A 121 2.73 -7.21 -9.33
CA ILE A 121 1.73 -7.58 -10.35
C ILE A 121 0.33 -7.16 -9.93
N ALA A 122 0.00 -7.24 -8.65
CA ALA A 122 -1.23 -6.72 -8.08
C ALA A 122 -1.03 -6.29 -6.63
N MET A 123 -1.72 -5.23 -6.23
CA MET A 123 -1.73 -4.73 -4.85
C MET A 123 -3.09 -4.13 -4.55
N HIS A 124 -3.95 -4.87 -3.85
CA HIS A 124 -5.31 -4.44 -3.53
C HIS A 124 -5.54 -4.43 -2.02
N SER A 125 -6.16 -3.34 -1.54
CA SER A 125 -6.62 -3.16 -0.16
C SER A 125 -8.12 -3.00 -0.15
N SER A 126 -8.81 -3.80 0.65
CA SER A 126 -10.28 -3.82 0.74
C SER A 126 -10.77 -3.55 2.18
N PRO A 127 -11.92 -2.89 2.37
CA PRO A 127 -12.61 -2.11 1.33
C PRO A 127 -11.77 -0.91 0.86
N SER A 128 -12.15 -0.36 -0.27
CA SER A 128 -11.56 0.82 -0.88
C SER A 128 -12.68 1.84 -1.19
N PHE A 129 -12.38 2.89 -1.94
CA PHE A 129 -13.33 3.96 -2.27
C PHE A 129 -13.10 4.43 -3.71
N ASP A 130 -14.12 5.07 -4.32
CA ASP A 130 -13.98 5.66 -5.67
C ASP A 130 -13.15 6.95 -5.59
N PRO A 131 -11.95 7.01 -6.19
CA PRO A 131 -11.09 8.19 -6.17
C PRO A 131 -11.68 9.36 -6.95
N ASN A 132 -12.62 9.12 -7.87
CA ASN A 132 -13.28 10.18 -8.63
C ASN A 132 -14.09 11.13 -7.73
N LEU A 133 -14.56 10.66 -6.57
CA LEU A 133 -15.28 11.49 -5.59
C LEU A 133 -14.44 12.69 -5.10
N PHE A 134 -13.11 12.57 -5.12
CA PHE A 134 -12.22 13.60 -4.59
C PHE A 134 -11.79 14.62 -5.65
N VAL A 135 -11.91 14.31 -6.94
CA VAL A 135 -11.38 15.14 -8.03
C VAL A 135 -11.98 16.55 -8.05
N PHE A 136 -13.27 16.68 -7.74
CA PHE A 136 -13.96 17.98 -7.70
C PHE A 136 -14.39 18.40 -6.29
N GLY A 137 -13.94 17.68 -5.29
CA GLY A 137 -14.37 17.81 -3.91
C GLY A 137 -15.42 16.75 -3.56
N ILE A 138 -15.19 16.07 -2.46
CA ILE A 138 -16.13 15.06 -1.93
C ILE A 138 -17.27 15.73 -1.18
N SER A 139 -18.50 15.19 -1.31
CA SER A 139 -19.63 15.66 -0.51
C SER A 139 -19.42 15.33 0.97
N GLN A 140 -20.06 16.11 1.86
CA GLN A 140 -19.97 15.86 3.30
C GLN A 140 -20.51 14.46 3.66
N ASP A 141 -21.59 14.03 3.02
CA ASP A 141 -22.23 12.74 3.27
C ASP A 141 -21.33 11.57 2.81
N ASP A 142 -20.78 11.62 1.59
CA ASP A 142 -19.86 10.60 1.10
C ASP A 142 -18.60 10.52 1.98
N TRP A 143 -18.09 11.67 2.43
CA TRP A 143 -16.95 11.72 3.33
C TRP A 143 -17.25 11.04 4.66
N GLN A 144 -18.42 11.30 5.26
CA GLN A 144 -18.83 10.68 6.52
C GLN A 144 -18.99 9.16 6.37
N ILE A 145 -19.57 8.70 5.26
CA ILE A 145 -19.69 7.26 4.97
C ILE A 145 -18.32 6.60 4.93
N ILE A 146 -17.39 7.13 4.14
CA ILE A 146 -16.05 6.55 3.97
C ILE A 146 -15.25 6.63 5.28
N ARG A 147 -15.31 7.74 5.98
CA ARG A 147 -14.56 8.00 7.21
C ARG A 147 -14.99 7.12 8.37
N ASN A 148 -16.30 6.91 8.51
CA ASN A 148 -16.89 6.21 9.66
C ASN A 148 -17.05 4.70 9.42
N ASP A 149 -16.70 4.19 8.24
CA ASP A 149 -16.75 2.77 7.95
C ASP A 149 -15.81 1.98 8.89
N PRO A 150 -16.33 1.02 9.68
CA PRO A 150 -15.53 0.23 10.61
C PRO A 150 -14.45 -0.60 9.92
N MET A 151 -14.62 -0.93 8.64
CA MET A 151 -13.63 -1.66 7.84
C MET A 151 -12.51 -0.76 7.29
N LYS A 152 -12.56 0.57 7.54
CA LYS A 152 -11.52 1.57 7.27
C LYS A 152 -11.03 1.58 5.80
N PRO A 153 -11.86 1.99 4.85
CA PRO A 153 -11.48 2.02 3.42
C PRO A 153 -10.35 3.00 3.10
N LEU A 154 -10.14 4.05 3.90
CA LEU A 154 -9.05 5.02 3.72
C LEU A 154 -7.67 4.44 4.01
N VAL A 155 -7.58 3.33 4.76
CA VAL A 155 -6.31 2.71 5.14
C VAL A 155 -5.83 1.78 4.02
N ASN A 156 -4.65 2.02 3.49
CA ASN A 156 -3.98 1.07 2.62
C ASN A 156 -3.45 -0.11 3.46
N LYS A 157 -4.27 -1.16 3.58
CA LYS A 157 -3.95 -2.32 4.41
C LYS A 157 -2.75 -3.13 3.89
N THR A 158 -2.43 -2.99 2.60
CA THR A 158 -1.25 -3.66 2.01
C THR A 158 0.05 -3.07 2.55
N LEU A 159 0.09 -1.74 2.77
CA LEU A 159 1.30 -1.03 3.21
C LEU A 159 1.27 -0.67 4.70
N GLN A 160 0.09 -0.37 5.24
CA GLN A 160 -0.07 0.16 6.61
C GLN A 160 -0.72 -0.85 7.56
N GLY A 161 -1.22 -1.98 7.04
CA GLY A 161 -1.84 -3.01 7.86
C GLY A 161 -0.83 -3.67 8.79
N LYS A 162 -1.13 -3.65 10.09
CA LYS A 162 -0.32 -4.33 11.12
C LYS A 162 -1.02 -5.61 11.50
N TYR A 163 -0.56 -6.72 10.94
CA TYR A 163 -1.10 -8.05 11.20
C TYR A 163 -0.06 -8.91 11.90
N SER A 164 -0.51 -9.72 12.85
CA SER A 164 0.37 -10.75 13.43
C SER A 164 0.72 -11.77 12.33
N PRO A 165 1.99 -12.04 12.10
CA PRO A 165 2.43 -12.94 11.01
C PRO A 165 1.96 -14.39 11.23
N GLY A 166 1.69 -14.78 12.48
CA GLY A 166 1.32 -16.14 12.80
C GLY A 166 2.37 -17.15 12.31
N SER A 167 1.91 -18.34 11.82
CA SER A 167 2.84 -19.38 11.36
C SER A 167 3.64 -19.02 10.10
N THR A 168 3.35 -17.90 9.44
CA THR A 168 4.10 -17.47 8.25
C THR A 168 5.53 -17.04 8.57
N ILE A 169 5.82 -16.70 9.84
CA ILE A 169 7.17 -16.35 10.29
C ILE A 169 8.06 -17.60 10.52
N LYS A 170 7.49 -18.78 10.69
CA LYS A 170 8.21 -20.00 11.07
C LYS A 170 9.36 -20.37 10.12
N PRO A 171 9.24 -20.25 8.78
CA PRO A 171 10.37 -20.50 7.88
C PRO A 171 11.57 -19.59 8.16
N LEU A 172 11.34 -18.31 8.49
CA LEU A 172 12.42 -17.35 8.79
C LEU A 172 13.09 -17.70 10.11
N VAL A 173 12.32 -18.07 11.13
CA VAL A 173 12.86 -18.53 12.43
C VAL A 173 13.70 -19.81 12.25
N ALA A 174 13.21 -20.75 11.45
CA ALA A 174 13.94 -21.97 11.13
C ALA A 174 15.27 -21.70 10.41
N LEU A 175 15.24 -20.84 9.39
CA LEU A 175 16.42 -20.45 8.62
C LEU A 175 17.46 -19.79 9.53
N SER A 176 17.04 -18.81 10.33
CA SER A 176 17.92 -18.14 11.28
C SER A 176 18.55 -19.12 12.27
N ALA A 177 17.80 -20.09 12.80
CA ALA A 177 18.32 -21.08 13.72
C ALA A 177 19.34 -22.03 13.07
N LEU A 178 19.14 -22.38 11.78
CA LEU A 178 20.10 -23.19 11.02
C LEU A 178 21.37 -22.41 10.71
N GLU A 179 21.26 -21.16 10.23
CA GLU A 179 22.40 -20.32 9.85
C GLU A 179 23.29 -19.98 11.06
N ASN A 180 22.69 -19.77 12.24
CA ASN A 180 23.43 -19.53 13.47
C ASN A 180 23.92 -20.82 14.18
N GLY A 181 23.70 -21.99 13.57
CA GLY A 181 24.15 -23.28 14.15
C GLY A 181 23.42 -23.68 15.43
N ILE A 182 22.31 -23.03 15.77
CA ILE A 182 21.50 -23.31 16.96
C ILE A 182 20.83 -24.69 16.86
N ILE A 183 20.45 -25.06 15.65
CA ILE A 183 19.90 -26.38 15.32
C ILE A 183 20.53 -26.91 14.03
N ASN A 184 20.37 -28.23 13.82
CA ASN A 184 20.58 -28.87 12.54
C ASN A 184 19.29 -29.57 12.09
N THR A 185 19.29 -30.18 10.90
CA THR A 185 18.12 -30.84 10.32
C THR A 185 17.61 -32.04 11.12
N ASN A 186 18.44 -32.62 11.99
CA ASN A 186 18.10 -33.78 12.82
C ASN A 186 17.65 -33.36 14.24
N PHE A 187 17.71 -32.06 14.56
CA PHE A 187 17.21 -31.56 15.84
C PHE A 187 15.74 -31.87 16.02
N THR A 188 15.39 -32.43 17.18
CA THR A 188 14.00 -32.80 17.50
C THR A 188 13.57 -32.15 18.81
N VAL A 189 12.27 -31.88 18.88
CA VAL A 189 11.59 -31.38 20.08
C VAL A 189 10.39 -32.25 20.38
N GLU A 190 10.18 -32.55 21.65
CA GLU A 190 8.97 -33.22 22.10
C GLU A 190 7.85 -32.17 22.28
N CYS A 191 6.76 -32.35 21.55
CA CYS A 191 5.57 -31.53 21.65
C CYS A 191 4.47 -32.27 22.40
N THR A 192 4.21 -31.91 23.64
CA THR A 192 3.14 -32.45 24.48
C THR A 192 1.82 -31.68 24.36
N GLY A 193 1.81 -30.63 23.47
CA GLY A 193 0.65 -29.74 23.28
C GLY A 193 0.78 -28.42 24.04
N LYS A 194 1.77 -28.27 24.92
CA LYS A 194 2.11 -27.05 25.62
C LYS A 194 3.60 -27.02 25.96
N THR A 195 4.11 -25.84 26.26
CA THR A 195 5.46 -25.65 26.82
C THR A 195 5.44 -24.48 27.78
N GLU A 196 6.27 -24.52 28.80
CA GLU A 196 6.39 -23.45 29.80
C GLU A 196 7.68 -22.68 29.57
N MET A 197 7.59 -21.36 29.43
CA MET A 197 8.73 -20.46 29.24
C MET A 197 8.43 -19.10 29.87
N TYR A 198 9.40 -18.50 30.52
CA TYR A 198 9.30 -17.15 31.13
C TYR A 198 8.07 -16.99 32.00
N ASP A 199 7.78 -17.97 32.85
CA ASP A 199 6.65 -18.04 33.77
C ASP A 199 5.25 -17.99 33.09
N GLN A 200 5.22 -18.36 31.80
CA GLN A 200 3.98 -18.45 31.02
C GLN A 200 3.88 -19.80 30.31
N THR A 201 2.63 -20.25 30.16
CA THR A 201 2.31 -21.48 29.39
C THR A 201 1.93 -21.10 27.97
N TYR A 202 2.68 -21.63 27.00
CA TYR A 202 2.41 -21.47 25.59
C TYR A 202 1.81 -22.76 25.03
N HIS A 203 0.73 -22.64 24.27
CA HIS A 203 0.01 -23.79 23.75
C HIS A 203 0.32 -24.03 22.27
N CYS A 204 0.45 -25.31 21.92
CA CYS A 204 0.40 -25.73 20.53
C CYS A 204 -1.06 -25.87 20.08
N TRP A 205 -1.33 -25.62 18.79
CA TRP A 205 -2.68 -25.80 18.25
C TRP A 205 -3.21 -27.22 18.43
N LYS A 206 -2.33 -28.24 18.40
CA LYS A 206 -2.67 -29.64 18.68
C LYS A 206 -2.60 -29.92 20.18
N LYS A 207 -3.72 -29.87 20.85
CA LYS A 207 -3.83 -29.99 22.33
C LYS A 207 -3.16 -31.23 22.92
N LYS A 208 -3.18 -32.39 22.20
CA LYS A 208 -2.53 -33.64 22.63
C LYS A 208 -1.06 -33.72 22.25
N GLY A 209 -0.52 -32.65 21.64
CA GLY A 209 0.86 -32.63 21.14
C GLY A 209 1.08 -33.39 19.85
N HIS A 210 2.27 -33.21 19.28
CA HIS A 210 2.72 -33.87 18.06
C HIS A 210 3.69 -35.03 18.35
N GLY A 211 4.08 -35.23 19.61
CA GLY A 211 5.18 -36.13 19.98
C GLY A 211 6.54 -35.52 19.57
N PHE A 212 7.51 -36.38 19.31
CA PHE A 212 8.83 -35.96 18.82
C PHE A 212 8.74 -35.52 17.35
N VAL A 213 9.10 -34.27 17.10
CA VAL A 213 9.07 -33.67 15.77
C VAL A 213 10.44 -33.14 15.37
N SER A 214 10.90 -33.50 14.17
CA SER A 214 12.03 -32.89 13.49
C SER A 214 11.65 -31.58 12.84
N LEU A 215 12.62 -30.76 12.40
CA LEU A 215 12.37 -29.50 11.68
C LEU A 215 11.38 -29.69 10.52
N ARG A 216 11.58 -30.69 9.66
CA ARG A 216 10.70 -30.97 8.53
C ARG A 216 9.25 -31.24 8.97
N ASN A 217 9.08 -32.06 10.01
CA ASN A 217 7.75 -32.41 10.51
C ASN A 217 7.11 -31.24 11.27
N ALA A 218 7.89 -30.45 11.98
CA ALA A 218 7.43 -29.24 12.65
C ALA A 218 6.91 -28.17 11.64
N MET A 219 7.63 -28.00 10.53
CA MET A 219 7.18 -27.13 9.42
C MET A 219 5.90 -27.69 8.79
N LYS A 220 5.88 -28.99 8.41
CA LYS A 220 4.73 -29.62 7.75
C LYS A 220 3.46 -29.54 8.61
N GLN A 221 3.59 -29.74 9.92
CA GLN A 221 2.46 -29.77 10.86
C GLN A 221 2.25 -28.46 11.59
N SER A 222 3.05 -27.42 11.28
CA SER A 222 3.00 -26.12 11.95
C SER A 222 3.06 -26.25 13.49
N CYS A 223 3.98 -27.06 14.02
CA CYS A 223 4.10 -27.31 15.45
C CYS A 223 4.61 -26.08 16.19
N ASP A 224 3.77 -25.42 16.99
CA ASP A 224 4.18 -24.21 17.72
C ASP A 224 5.25 -24.49 18.77
N THR A 225 5.13 -25.58 19.52
CA THR A 225 6.12 -25.96 20.55
C THR A 225 7.55 -26.07 20.02
N TYR A 226 7.72 -26.63 18.81
CA TYR A 226 9.03 -26.69 18.17
C TYR A 226 9.60 -25.29 17.93
N PHE A 227 8.78 -24.37 17.40
CA PHE A 227 9.22 -23.02 17.09
C PHE A 227 9.40 -22.14 18.30
N TYR A 228 8.66 -22.36 19.39
CA TYR A 228 8.94 -21.72 20.69
C TYR A 228 10.30 -22.13 21.22
N GLU A 229 10.65 -23.41 21.15
CA GLU A 229 11.93 -23.89 21.64
C GLU A 229 13.12 -23.34 20.82
N ILE A 230 13.04 -23.33 19.51
CA ILE A 230 14.13 -22.78 18.69
C ILE A 230 14.22 -21.25 18.81
N ALA A 231 13.09 -20.54 18.94
CA ALA A 231 13.11 -19.10 19.19
C ALA A 231 13.76 -18.78 20.55
N ARG A 232 13.44 -19.54 21.62
CA ARG A 232 14.07 -19.41 22.93
C ARG A 232 15.59 -19.61 22.87
N ARG A 233 16.07 -20.50 22.01
CA ARG A 233 17.53 -20.75 21.84
C ARG A 233 18.22 -19.68 21.02
N LEU A 234 17.49 -19.00 20.13
CA LEU A 234 18.00 -17.88 19.35
C LEU A 234 18.21 -16.62 20.21
N GLY A 235 17.40 -16.41 21.24
CA GLY A 235 17.48 -15.27 22.18
C GLY A 235 16.36 -14.27 21.96
#